data_122926ae93a8282c5e7eae438b2d350b
#
_entry.id   122926ae93a8282c5e7eae438b2d350b
#
_cell.length_a   1.000
_cell.length_b   1.000
_cell.length_c   1.000
_cell.angle_alpha   90.00
_cell.angle_beta   90.00
_cell.angle_gamma   90.00
#
_symmetry.space_group_name_H-M   'P 1'
#
loop_
_entity.id
_entity.type
_entity.pdbx_description
1 polymer ?
#
loop_
_entity_poly.entity_id
_entity_poly.type
_entity_poly.pdbx_seq_one_letter_code
_entity_poly.pdbx_strand_id
1 'polypeptide(L)'
;MDRIDRLMRRAQDVVSLEDFGDESFREGLRILVNAADAEGRLSERGREAFDAQLVELLTCRLQVEDWYRRHPEIDDQEIVAPLIGLGLPRTGSTALSGMLGEDPAVRFIRNWESLAPCPPPETATEHSDPRIAQAEQKMLWRDKMFPRMKMMVPGNATSPTECQSYMGYDFKSQLFQAMAQVPSYSDWLNHKADLVPTYRYVKRVLKLLQWRCPPRRWRLKNPSHIVFIDALAKVFPDARYWMTHRDVASVIPSAADLYFELVSAFSDDVDKAYLGELNTSTWELGMRRLIAFRDSGDDARFFDIHFEPFQKDPFPILQRLYDFLGEEFTAEARTRMEAWRRDTPREMHGSHRYDPADFGLDPAVLRERFRFYSERFNVLVAT
;
A
#
# COMPACT_ATOMS: atom_id res chain seq x y z
N MET A 1 -31.92 -8.26 -9.26
CA MET A 1 -30.48 -8.50 -8.95
C MET A 1 -29.88 -7.14 -8.62
N ASP A 2 -29.36 -6.99 -7.42
CA ASP A 2 -28.76 -5.73 -6.98
C ASP A 2 -27.40 -5.47 -7.67
N ARG A 3 -26.77 -4.32 -7.40
CA ARG A 3 -25.46 -3.96 -8.02
C ARG A 3 -24.35 -4.90 -7.59
N ILE A 4 -24.34 -5.31 -6.34
CA ILE A 4 -23.33 -6.20 -5.78
C ILE A 4 -23.38 -7.58 -6.43
N ASP A 5 -24.59 -8.15 -6.54
CA ASP A 5 -24.81 -9.42 -7.24
C ASP A 5 -24.33 -9.37 -8.69
N ARG A 6 -24.59 -8.24 -9.39
CA ARG A 6 -24.10 -8.05 -10.77
C ARG A 6 -22.58 -8.02 -10.86
N LEU A 7 -21.91 -7.31 -9.94
CA LEU A 7 -20.44 -7.25 -9.89
C LEU A 7 -19.83 -8.63 -9.62
N MET A 8 -20.38 -9.35 -8.64
CA MET A 8 -19.92 -10.71 -8.31
C MET A 8 -20.14 -11.66 -9.49
N ARG A 9 -21.30 -11.64 -10.13
CA ARG A 9 -21.57 -12.48 -11.32
C ARG A 9 -20.63 -12.15 -12.47
N ARG A 10 -20.39 -10.87 -12.76
CA ARG A 10 -19.41 -10.47 -13.78
C ARG A 10 -18.02 -11.05 -13.50
N ALA A 11 -17.56 -11.02 -12.22
CA ALA A 11 -16.30 -11.62 -11.87
C ALA A 11 -16.28 -13.14 -12.07
N GLN A 12 -17.37 -13.84 -11.71
CA GLN A 12 -17.54 -15.28 -11.94
C GLN A 12 -17.50 -15.62 -13.44
N ASP A 13 -18.22 -14.84 -14.27
CA ASP A 13 -18.27 -15.04 -15.72
C ASP A 13 -16.88 -14.88 -16.38
N VAL A 14 -16.04 -13.94 -15.88
CA VAL A 14 -14.68 -13.69 -16.43
C VAL A 14 -13.78 -14.91 -16.29
N VAL A 15 -13.86 -15.65 -15.19
CA VAL A 15 -12.95 -16.76 -14.88
C VAL A 15 -13.63 -18.13 -14.79
N SER A 16 -14.95 -18.19 -14.93
CA SER A 16 -15.76 -19.41 -14.78
C SER A 16 -15.53 -20.10 -13.42
N LEU A 17 -15.43 -19.32 -12.35
CA LEU A 17 -15.25 -19.75 -10.96
C LEU A 17 -16.38 -19.17 -10.09
N GLU A 18 -16.75 -19.86 -9.02
CA GLU A 18 -17.89 -19.47 -8.18
C GLU A 18 -17.53 -19.20 -6.73
N ASP A 19 -16.47 -19.84 -6.23
CA ASP A 19 -16.09 -19.81 -4.81
C ASP A 19 -15.20 -18.60 -4.51
N PHE A 20 -15.72 -17.67 -3.71
CA PHE A 20 -15.00 -16.51 -3.19
C PHE A 20 -14.29 -16.78 -1.86
N GLY A 21 -14.41 -17.98 -1.29
CA GLY A 21 -13.87 -18.33 0.03
C GLY A 21 -14.63 -17.66 1.18
N ASP A 22 -13.88 -17.23 2.19
CA ASP A 22 -14.46 -16.58 3.38
C ASP A 22 -15.30 -15.35 3.06
N GLU A 23 -16.43 -15.20 3.72
CA GLU A 23 -17.46 -14.18 3.46
C GLU A 23 -17.10 -12.78 4.01
N SER A 24 -15.95 -12.61 4.68
CA SER A 24 -15.54 -11.35 5.34
C SER A 24 -15.52 -10.13 4.40
N PHE A 25 -15.30 -10.37 3.12
CA PHE A 25 -15.24 -9.32 2.08
C PHE A 25 -16.59 -8.67 1.78
N ARG A 26 -17.72 -9.40 1.99
CA ARG A 26 -19.05 -8.94 1.57
C ARG A 26 -19.51 -7.69 2.29
N GLU A 27 -19.21 -7.57 3.57
CA GLU A 27 -19.56 -6.39 4.34
C GLU A 27 -18.85 -5.15 3.78
N GLY A 28 -17.53 -5.25 3.57
CA GLY A 28 -16.73 -4.16 2.99
C GLY A 28 -17.21 -3.79 1.60
N LEU A 29 -17.46 -4.77 0.73
CA LEU A 29 -17.99 -4.55 -0.62
C LEU A 29 -19.34 -3.82 -0.59
N ARG A 30 -20.26 -4.26 0.28
CA ARG A 30 -21.59 -3.65 0.42
C ARG A 30 -21.52 -2.19 0.87
N ILE A 31 -20.74 -1.92 1.89
CA ILE A 31 -20.60 -0.55 2.43
C ILE A 31 -19.92 0.35 1.39
N LEU A 32 -18.88 -0.15 0.72
CA LEU A 32 -18.17 0.58 -0.33
C LEU A 32 -19.08 0.94 -1.51
N VAL A 33 -19.84 -0.02 -2.03
CA VAL A 33 -20.73 0.20 -3.17
C VAL A 33 -21.83 1.20 -2.82
N ASN A 34 -22.42 1.08 -1.62
CA ASN A 34 -23.45 2.02 -1.16
C ASN A 34 -22.87 3.43 -0.95
N ALA A 35 -21.69 3.56 -0.37
CA ALA A 35 -21.01 4.85 -0.22
C ALA A 35 -20.67 5.48 -1.57
N ALA A 36 -20.15 4.70 -2.51
CA ALA A 36 -19.83 5.18 -3.85
C ALA A 36 -21.08 5.64 -4.62
N ASP A 37 -22.24 4.99 -4.43
CA ASP A 37 -23.51 5.40 -5.02
C ASP A 37 -24.08 6.68 -4.42
N ALA A 38 -23.98 6.84 -3.10
CA ALA A 38 -24.55 7.97 -2.37
C ALA A 38 -23.65 9.21 -2.35
N GLU A 39 -22.35 9.04 -2.29
CA GLU A 39 -21.38 10.07 -1.94
C GLU A 39 -20.27 10.25 -2.99
N GLY A 40 -20.00 9.23 -3.83
CA GLY A 40 -18.76 9.08 -4.61
C GLY A 40 -18.52 10.11 -5.71
N ARG A 41 -19.54 10.90 -6.10
CA ARG A 41 -19.49 11.92 -7.17
C ARG A 41 -18.78 11.42 -8.44
N LEU A 42 -18.94 10.13 -8.75
CA LEU A 42 -18.30 9.51 -9.90
C LEU A 42 -18.93 10.01 -11.21
N SER A 43 -18.09 10.37 -12.19
CA SER A 43 -18.54 10.58 -13.56
C SER A 43 -19.07 9.25 -14.15
N GLU A 44 -19.75 9.29 -15.29
CA GLU A 44 -20.21 8.06 -15.95
C GLU A 44 -19.04 7.10 -16.23
N ARG A 45 -17.99 7.61 -16.84
CA ARG A 45 -16.74 6.85 -17.08
C ARG A 45 -16.07 6.38 -15.78
N GLY A 46 -16.06 7.24 -14.76
CA GLY A 46 -15.51 6.92 -13.45
C GLY A 46 -16.27 5.78 -12.78
N ARG A 47 -17.59 5.74 -12.91
CA ARG A 47 -18.42 4.64 -12.40
C ARG A 47 -18.11 3.32 -13.10
N GLU A 48 -17.98 3.35 -14.43
CA GLU A 48 -17.58 2.17 -15.19
C GLU A 48 -16.19 1.67 -14.81
N ALA A 49 -15.23 2.58 -14.68
CA ALA A 49 -13.86 2.26 -14.25
C ALA A 49 -13.82 1.73 -12.81
N PHE A 50 -14.60 2.31 -11.90
CA PHE A 50 -14.75 1.85 -10.53
C PHE A 50 -15.33 0.43 -10.47
N ASP A 51 -16.41 0.16 -11.18
CA ASP A 51 -17.01 -1.18 -11.28
C ASP A 51 -16.03 -2.19 -11.88
N ALA A 52 -15.29 -1.81 -12.92
CA ALA A 52 -14.27 -2.66 -13.51
C ALA A 52 -13.17 -3.03 -12.50
N GLN A 53 -12.73 -2.07 -11.70
CA GLN A 53 -11.75 -2.32 -10.63
C GLN A 53 -12.29 -3.27 -9.54
N LEU A 54 -13.56 -3.11 -9.12
CA LEU A 54 -14.19 -4.02 -8.17
C LEU A 54 -14.30 -5.44 -8.75
N VAL A 55 -14.68 -5.57 -10.02
CA VAL A 55 -14.73 -6.86 -10.74
C VAL A 55 -13.33 -7.50 -10.83
N GLU A 56 -12.28 -6.71 -11.12
CA GLU A 56 -10.90 -7.21 -11.18
C GLU A 56 -10.45 -7.78 -9.81
N LEU A 57 -10.74 -7.07 -8.70
CA LEU A 57 -10.43 -7.53 -7.35
C LEU A 57 -11.20 -8.82 -6.99
N LEU A 58 -12.48 -8.90 -7.31
CA LEU A 58 -13.30 -10.11 -7.13
C LEU A 58 -12.79 -11.27 -7.97
N THR A 59 -12.38 -11.02 -9.21
CA THR A 59 -11.79 -12.01 -10.12
C THR A 59 -10.48 -12.56 -9.56
N CYS A 60 -9.59 -11.70 -9.08
CA CYS A 60 -8.36 -12.14 -8.41
C CYS A 60 -8.64 -12.98 -7.18
N ARG A 61 -9.65 -12.61 -6.38
CA ARG A 61 -10.08 -13.38 -5.21
C ARG A 61 -10.54 -14.79 -5.60
N LEU A 62 -11.41 -14.92 -6.60
CA LEU A 62 -11.86 -16.22 -7.13
C LEU A 62 -10.68 -17.10 -7.57
N GLN A 63 -9.71 -16.51 -8.29
CA GLN A 63 -8.53 -17.23 -8.75
C GLN A 63 -7.64 -17.69 -7.57
N VAL A 64 -7.45 -16.87 -6.55
CA VAL A 64 -6.70 -17.25 -5.34
C VAL A 64 -7.37 -18.43 -4.65
N GLU A 65 -8.69 -18.37 -4.45
CA GLU A 65 -9.43 -19.47 -3.80
C GLU A 65 -9.40 -20.76 -4.64
N ASP A 66 -9.51 -20.68 -5.97
CA ASP A 66 -9.39 -21.84 -6.84
C ASP A 66 -7.99 -22.49 -6.75
N TRP A 67 -6.93 -21.69 -6.65
CA TRP A 67 -5.57 -22.23 -6.44
C TRP A 67 -5.47 -22.96 -5.10
N TYR A 68 -6.00 -22.43 -4.03
CA TYR A 68 -6.02 -23.08 -2.73
C TYR A 68 -6.88 -24.34 -2.70
N ARG A 69 -8.01 -24.34 -3.39
CA ARG A 69 -8.88 -25.54 -3.51
C ARG A 69 -8.16 -26.67 -4.25
N ARG A 70 -7.38 -26.35 -5.29
CA ARG A 70 -6.61 -27.34 -6.06
C ARG A 70 -5.30 -27.75 -5.38
N HIS A 71 -4.74 -26.89 -4.58
CA HIS A 71 -3.44 -27.01 -3.96
C HIS A 71 -3.48 -26.61 -2.48
N PRO A 72 -4.11 -27.44 -1.62
CA PRO A 72 -4.23 -27.13 -0.19
C PRO A 72 -2.88 -27.04 0.52
N GLU A 73 -1.83 -27.65 -0.01
CA GLU A 73 -0.45 -27.56 0.47
C GLU A 73 0.14 -26.14 0.44
N ILE A 74 -0.52 -25.18 -0.22
CA ILE A 74 -0.13 -23.77 -0.14
C ILE A 74 -0.24 -23.26 1.31
N ASP A 75 -1.17 -23.80 2.10
CA ASP A 75 -1.32 -23.43 3.51
C ASP A 75 -0.14 -23.85 4.39
N ASP A 76 0.67 -24.82 3.95
CA ASP A 76 1.89 -25.24 4.66
C ASP A 76 3.03 -24.19 4.55
N GLN A 77 2.89 -23.21 3.67
CA GLN A 77 3.87 -22.12 3.57
C GLN A 77 3.85 -21.25 4.83
N GLU A 78 5.04 -20.87 5.29
CA GLU A 78 5.20 -19.96 6.42
C GLU A 78 5.73 -18.59 5.97
N ILE A 79 5.15 -17.53 6.47
CA ILE A 79 5.66 -16.16 6.35
C ILE A 79 6.34 -15.83 7.67
N VAL A 80 7.68 -15.91 7.67
CA VAL A 80 8.49 -15.82 8.89
C VAL A 80 9.10 -14.41 9.01
N ALA A 81 8.91 -13.78 10.16
CA ALA A 81 9.51 -12.52 10.57
C ALA A 81 9.56 -11.46 9.43
N PRO A 82 8.43 -11.12 8.80
CA PRO A 82 8.44 -10.14 7.72
C PRO A 82 8.87 -8.76 8.24
N LEU A 83 9.67 -8.04 7.47
CA LEU A 83 9.94 -6.63 7.74
C LEU A 83 8.89 -5.79 7.00
N ILE A 84 8.11 -5.01 7.74
CA ILE A 84 6.98 -4.26 7.20
C ILE A 84 7.21 -2.75 7.38
N GLY A 85 7.24 -2.05 6.26
CA GLY A 85 7.27 -0.59 6.23
C GLY A 85 5.90 0.02 6.46
N LEU A 86 5.82 0.98 7.37
CA LEU A 86 4.59 1.68 7.71
C LEU A 86 4.91 3.12 8.14
N GLY A 87 3.90 3.91 8.47
CA GLY A 87 4.09 5.30 8.89
C GLY A 87 3.32 6.27 8.00
N LEU A 88 3.66 7.55 8.08
CA LEU A 88 3.06 8.55 7.21
C LEU A 88 3.48 8.32 5.75
N PRO A 89 2.60 8.58 4.78
CA PRO A 89 2.97 8.53 3.36
C PRO A 89 3.92 9.68 3.00
N ARG A 90 4.50 9.67 1.80
CA ARG A 90 5.34 10.78 1.28
C ARG A 90 6.60 11.09 2.11
N THR A 91 7.09 10.13 2.87
CA THR A 91 8.26 10.21 3.75
C THR A 91 9.51 9.54 3.17
N GLY A 92 9.52 9.23 1.86
CA GLY A 92 10.65 8.54 1.20
C GLY A 92 10.58 7.02 1.27
N SER A 93 9.49 6.45 1.78
CA SER A 93 9.29 5.01 1.93
C SER A 93 9.39 4.24 0.60
N THR A 94 9.02 4.83 -0.54
CA THR A 94 9.15 4.19 -1.85
C THR A 94 10.61 3.99 -2.25
N ALA A 95 11.46 5.01 -2.01
CA ALA A 95 12.90 4.90 -2.28
C ALA A 95 13.55 3.83 -1.39
N LEU A 96 13.21 3.80 -0.10
CA LEU A 96 13.70 2.77 0.82
C LEU A 96 13.25 1.37 0.40
N SER A 97 11.97 1.20 0.02
CA SER A 97 11.48 -0.10 -0.49
C SER A 97 12.19 -0.52 -1.77
N GLY A 98 12.46 0.43 -2.70
CA GLY A 98 13.22 0.17 -3.91
C GLY A 98 14.62 -0.34 -3.59
N MET A 99 15.35 0.36 -2.71
CA MET A 99 16.68 -0.07 -2.29
C MET A 99 16.65 -1.45 -1.61
N LEU A 100 15.76 -1.67 -0.64
CA LEU A 100 15.64 -2.96 0.05
C LEU A 100 15.26 -4.10 -0.92
N GLY A 101 14.55 -3.80 -2.00
CA GLY A 101 14.19 -4.76 -3.04
C GLY A 101 15.39 -5.24 -3.89
N GLU A 102 16.52 -4.53 -3.85
CA GLU A 102 17.74 -4.94 -4.56
C GLU A 102 18.55 -6.04 -3.83
N ASP A 103 18.20 -6.35 -2.58
CA ASP A 103 18.83 -7.46 -1.88
C ASP A 103 18.32 -8.80 -2.43
N PRO A 104 19.18 -9.67 -2.99
CA PRO A 104 18.78 -10.94 -3.55
C PRO A 104 18.20 -11.94 -2.53
N ALA A 105 18.48 -11.73 -1.26
CA ALA A 105 17.98 -12.59 -0.16
C ALA A 105 16.55 -12.28 0.26
N VAL A 106 15.95 -11.21 -0.27
CA VAL A 106 14.60 -10.79 0.13
C VAL A 106 13.55 -11.01 -0.97
N ARG A 107 12.30 -10.94 -0.57
CA ARG A 107 11.14 -10.93 -1.45
C ARG A 107 10.22 -9.76 -1.09
N PHE A 108 9.61 -9.18 -2.09
CA PHE A 108 8.61 -8.12 -1.96
C PHE A 108 7.47 -8.39 -2.95
N ILE A 109 6.37 -7.67 -2.80
CA ILE A 109 5.26 -7.70 -3.76
C ILE A 109 5.67 -6.84 -4.96
N ARG A 110 5.74 -7.43 -6.15
CA ARG A 110 6.00 -6.71 -7.39
C ARG A 110 4.69 -6.11 -7.94
N ASN A 111 4.76 -5.01 -8.67
CA ASN A 111 3.58 -4.41 -9.27
C ASN A 111 2.78 -5.41 -10.13
N TRP A 112 3.44 -6.23 -10.96
CA TRP A 112 2.74 -7.21 -11.77
C TRP A 112 2.04 -8.30 -10.95
N GLU A 113 2.63 -8.73 -9.82
CA GLU A 113 2.03 -9.70 -8.90
C GLU A 113 0.81 -9.10 -8.17
N SER A 114 0.84 -7.79 -7.87
CA SER A 114 -0.29 -7.11 -7.26
C SER A 114 -1.50 -6.97 -8.18
N LEU A 115 -1.25 -6.90 -9.49
CA LEU A 115 -2.30 -6.82 -10.51
C LEU A 115 -2.85 -8.20 -10.90
N ALA A 116 -2.02 -9.24 -10.88
CA ALA A 116 -2.39 -10.58 -11.29
C ALA A 116 -1.58 -11.63 -10.49
N PRO A 117 -1.98 -11.99 -9.27
CA PRO A 117 -1.26 -12.94 -8.43
C PRO A 117 -1.32 -14.39 -8.92
N CYS A 118 -2.28 -14.70 -9.79
CA CYS A 118 -2.51 -16.02 -10.34
C CYS A 118 -2.24 -16.09 -11.84
N PRO A 119 -1.64 -17.21 -12.33
CA PRO A 119 -1.09 -18.34 -11.56
C PRO A 119 0.06 -17.91 -10.63
N PRO A 120 0.34 -18.66 -9.54
CA PRO A 120 1.46 -18.31 -8.67
C PRO A 120 2.78 -18.28 -9.43
N PRO A 121 3.68 -17.30 -9.14
CA PRO A 121 4.96 -17.20 -9.83
C PRO A 121 5.85 -18.43 -9.55
N GLU A 122 6.73 -18.73 -10.49
CA GLU A 122 7.71 -19.81 -10.38
C GLU A 122 9.13 -19.23 -10.51
N THR A 123 10.08 -19.74 -9.73
CA THR A 123 11.48 -19.26 -9.76
C THR A 123 12.08 -19.24 -11.16
N ALA A 124 11.78 -20.28 -11.96
CA ALA A 124 12.33 -20.41 -13.32
C ALA A 124 11.88 -19.29 -14.26
N THR A 125 10.72 -18.66 -14.00
CA THR A 125 10.10 -17.68 -14.89
C THR A 125 9.83 -16.33 -14.22
N GLU A 126 10.20 -16.14 -12.97
CA GLU A 126 9.86 -14.93 -12.19
C GLU A 126 10.37 -13.61 -12.80
N HIS A 127 11.36 -13.68 -13.70
CA HIS A 127 11.89 -12.51 -14.42
C HIS A 127 11.43 -12.43 -15.90
N SER A 128 10.72 -13.44 -16.41
CA SER A 128 10.23 -13.53 -17.78
C SER A 128 8.74 -13.87 -17.88
N ASP A 129 8.02 -13.78 -16.76
CA ASP A 129 6.58 -14.00 -16.72
C ASP A 129 5.85 -13.05 -17.67
N PRO A 130 4.96 -13.52 -18.55
CA PRO A 130 4.27 -12.67 -19.53
C PRO A 130 3.42 -11.56 -18.90
N ARG A 131 2.99 -11.72 -17.64
CA ARG A 131 2.27 -10.69 -16.89
C ARG A 131 3.12 -9.44 -16.62
N ILE A 132 4.45 -9.56 -16.61
CA ILE A 132 5.35 -8.40 -16.51
C ILE A 132 5.11 -7.45 -17.67
N ALA A 133 5.07 -7.94 -18.90
CA ALA A 133 4.80 -7.11 -20.08
C ALA A 133 3.40 -6.51 -20.07
N GLN A 134 2.40 -7.26 -19.60
CA GLN A 134 1.02 -6.76 -19.47
C GLN A 134 0.92 -5.64 -18.41
N ALA A 135 1.57 -5.81 -17.26
CA ALA A 135 1.64 -4.80 -16.23
C ALA A 135 2.36 -3.53 -16.71
N GLU A 136 3.47 -3.69 -17.44
CA GLU A 136 4.21 -2.58 -18.03
C GLU A 136 3.32 -1.76 -18.99
N GLN A 137 2.55 -2.43 -19.84
CA GLN A 137 1.60 -1.76 -20.73
C GLN A 137 0.52 -0.99 -19.97
N LYS A 138 -0.06 -1.57 -18.90
CA LYS A 138 -1.03 -0.88 -18.03
C LYS A 138 -0.42 0.38 -17.39
N MET A 139 0.82 0.27 -16.90
CA MET A 139 1.52 1.40 -16.26
C MET A 139 1.88 2.49 -17.27
N LEU A 140 2.36 2.14 -18.46
CA LEU A 140 2.63 3.10 -19.54
C LEU A 140 1.36 3.83 -19.98
N TRP A 141 0.24 3.10 -20.07
CA TRP A 141 -1.06 3.70 -20.37
C TRP A 141 -1.48 4.69 -19.27
N ARG A 142 -1.37 4.30 -17.99
CA ARG A 142 -1.64 5.17 -16.83
C ARG A 142 -0.79 6.44 -16.92
N ASP A 143 0.51 6.31 -17.13
CA ASP A 143 1.45 7.43 -17.16
C ASP A 143 1.19 8.37 -18.35
N LYS A 144 0.66 7.83 -19.45
CA LYS A 144 0.23 8.64 -20.61
C LYS A 144 -1.06 9.39 -20.34
N MET A 145 -2.03 8.74 -19.70
CA MET A 145 -3.34 9.34 -19.38
C MET A 145 -3.25 10.32 -18.20
N PHE A 146 -2.37 10.03 -17.24
CA PHE A 146 -2.19 10.80 -16.01
C PHE A 146 -0.70 11.11 -15.79
N PRO A 147 -0.11 12.07 -16.52
CA PRO A 147 1.35 12.33 -16.49
C PRO A 147 1.89 12.68 -15.09
N ARG A 148 1.08 13.33 -14.23
CA ARG A 148 1.47 13.64 -12.85
C ARG A 148 1.64 12.39 -12.00
N MET A 149 0.92 11.31 -12.31
CA MET A 149 1.05 10.03 -11.61
C MET A 149 2.46 9.44 -11.70
N LYS A 150 3.14 9.60 -12.84
CA LYS A 150 4.52 9.14 -13.01
C LYS A 150 5.48 9.81 -12.03
N MET A 151 5.25 11.11 -11.73
CA MET A 151 6.05 11.88 -10.76
C MET A 151 5.74 11.47 -9.31
N MET A 152 4.46 11.17 -9.04
CA MET A 152 3.99 10.91 -7.68
C MET A 152 4.22 9.46 -7.23
N VAL A 153 4.05 8.51 -8.15
CA VAL A 153 4.15 7.06 -7.92
C VAL A 153 5.04 6.44 -8.99
N PRO A 154 6.36 6.72 -8.94
CA PRO A 154 7.30 6.15 -9.91
C PRO A 154 7.47 4.64 -9.69
N GLY A 155 7.87 3.95 -10.75
CA GLY A 155 8.16 2.52 -10.73
C GLY A 155 7.84 1.87 -12.07
N ASN A 156 8.11 0.57 -12.15
CA ASN A 156 7.83 -0.29 -13.31
C ASN A 156 7.12 -1.57 -12.84
N ALA A 157 6.84 -2.48 -13.76
CA ALA A 157 6.13 -3.73 -13.45
C ALA A 157 6.82 -4.59 -12.37
N THR A 158 8.15 -4.53 -12.27
CA THR A 158 8.93 -5.33 -11.32
C THR A 158 9.29 -4.60 -10.03
N SER A 159 8.98 -3.31 -9.93
CA SER A 159 9.23 -2.50 -8.71
C SER A 159 8.39 -2.97 -7.53
N PRO A 160 8.88 -2.78 -6.28
CA PRO A 160 8.09 -3.04 -5.07
C PRO A 160 6.81 -2.19 -5.03
N THR A 161 5.72 -2.82 -4.62
CA THR A 161 4.43 -2.16 -4.38
C THR A 161 3.89 -2.41 -2.97
N GLU A 162 2.71 -1.88 -2.67
CA GLU A 162 2.11 -1.90 -1.34
C GLU A 162 1.15 -3.08 -1.15
N CYS A 163 0.96 -3.52 0.10
CA CYS A 163 -0.02 -4.54 0.47
C CYS A 163 -1.47 -4.10 0.20
N GLN A 164 -1.69 -2.84 -0.14
CA GLN A 164 -2.99 -2.21 -0.26
C GLN A 164 -3.89 -2.89 -1.29
N SER A 165 -3.32 -3.39 -2.40
CA SER A 165 -4.06 -4.15 -3.41
C SER A 165 -4.64 -5.45 -2.85
N TYR A 166 -3.86 -6.18 -2.05
CA TYR A 166 -4.33 -7.44 -1.44
C TYR A 166 -5.32 -7.22 -0.30
N MET A 167 -5.21 -6.10 0.43
CA MET A 167 -6.27 -5.66 1.36
C MET A 167 -7.56 -5.36 0.60
N GLY A 168 -7.46 -4.88 -0.64
CA GLY A 168 -8.59 -4.65 -1.54
C GLY A 168 -9.39 -5.91 -1.88
N TYR A 169 -8.79 -7.11 -1.83
CA TYR A 169 -9.52 -8.38 -2.05
C TYR A 169 -10.54 -8.68 -0.94
N ASP A 170 -10.41 -8.07 0.23
CA ASP A 170 -11.40 -8.13 1.32
C ASP A 170 -12.24 -6.84 1.41
N PHE A 171 -12.11 -5.93 0.45
CA PHE A 171 -12.81 -4.65 0.38
C PHE A 171 -12.69 -3.79 1.65
N LYS A 172 -11.57 -3.93 2.36
CA LYS A 172 -11.18 -3.17 3.55
C LYS A 172 -9.80 -2.54 3.34
N SER A 173 -9.75 -1.54 2.47
CA SER A 173 -8.50 -0.90 2.04
C SER A 173 -8.69 0.60 1.82
N GLN A 174 -7.69 1.40 2.17
CA GLN A 174 -7.63 2.82 1.80
C GLN A 174 -7.50 3.06 0.29
N LEU A 175 -7.23 2.01 -0.49
CA LEU A 175 -7.28 2.05 -1.96
C LEU A 175 -8.55 2.73 -2.48
N PHE A 176 -9.70 2.42 -1.87
CA PHE A 176 -11.00 2.92 -2.33
C PHE A 176 -11.22 4.39 -2.01
N GLN A 177 -10.60 4.92 -0.95
CA GLN A 177 -10.59 6.35 -0.64
C GLN A 177 -9.78 7.17 -1.67
N ALA A 178 -8.88 6.53 -2.39
CA ALA A 178 -8.13 7.11 -3.48
C ALA A 178 -8.82 6.96 -4.85
N MET A 179 -10.01 6.34 -4.91
CA MET A 179 -10.78 6.15 -6.13
C MET A 179 -12.11 6.93 -6.12
N ALA A 180 -12.65 7.19 -4.94
CA ALA A 180 -13.91 7.91 -4.76
C ALA A 180 -13.96 8.65 -3.43
N GLN A 181 -14.76 9.71 -3.37
CA GLN A 181 -15.08 10.42 -2.14
C GLN A 181 -16.15 9.62 -1.38
N VAL A 182 -15.71 8.80 -0.43
CA VAL A 182 -16.57 7.84 0.29
C VAL A 182 -16.46 8.01 1.82
N PRO A 183 -16.92 9.15 2.37
CA PRO A 183 -16.76 9.46 3.78
C PRO A 183 -17.39 8.42 4.71
N SER A 184 -18.56 7.88 4.39
CA SER A 184 -19.20 6.86 5.22
C SER A 184 -18.43 5.52 5.22
N TYR A 185 -17.86 5.11 4.07
CA TYR A 185 -16.96 3.97 4.01
C TYR A 185 -15.66 4.24 4.81
N SER A 186 -15.12 5.44 4.70
CA SER A 186 -13.89 5.84 5.43
C SER A 186 -14.07 5.80 6.94
N ASP A 187 -15.21 6.31 7.44
CA ASP A 187 -15.57 6.23 8.87
C ASP A 187 -15.70 4.77 9.32
N TRP A 188 -16.43 3.97 8.57
CA TRP A 188 -16.59 2.55 8.88
C TRP A 188 -15.24 1.81 8.88
N LEU A 189 -14.42 1.99 7.84
CA LEU A 189 -13.11 1.34 7.70
C LEU A 189 -12.20 1.68 8.87
N ASN A 190 -12.15 2.98 9.23
CA ASN A 190 -11.22 3.48 10.24
C ASN A 190 -11.66 3.18 11.68
N HIS A 191 -12.97 3.00 11.95
CA HIS A 191 -13.49 2.94 13.33
C HIS A 191 -14.27 1.68 13.67
N LYS A 192 -14.76 0.91 12.68
CA LYS A 192 -15.72 -0.19 12.93
C LYS A 192 -15.29 -1.51 12.30
N ALA A 193 -14.54 -1.48 11.19
CA ALA A 193 -14.17 -2.67 10.45
C ALA A 193 -13.19 -3.57 11.24
N ASP A 194 -13.42 -4.88 11.23
CA ASP A 194 -12.43 -5.86 11.65
C ASP A 194 -11.45 -6.16 10.51
N LEU A 195 -10.16 -5.81 10.70
CA LEU A 195 -9.09 -6.01 9.73
C LEU A 195 -8.32 -7.33 9.92
N VAL A 196 -8.62 -8.10 10.95
CA VAL A 196 -7.95 -9.40 11.16
C VAL A 196 -8.20 -10.36 10.00
N PRO A 197 -9.44 -10.55 9.50
CA PRO A 197 -9.69 -11.34 8.29
C PRO A 197 -8.92 -10.80 7.06
N THR A 198 -8.89 -9.48 6.89
CA THR A 198 -8.17 -8.83 5.79
C THR A 198 -6.67 -9.16 5.80
N TYR A 199 -6.00 -9.05 6.95
CA TYR A 199 -4.58 -9.40 7.06
C TYR A 199 -4.33 -10.91 6.94
N ARG A 200 -5.24 -11.75 7.39
CA ARG A 200 -5.19 -13.19 7.11
C ARG A 200 -5.25 -13.45 5.61
N TYR A 201 -6.09 -12.72 4.89
CA TYR A 201 -6.17 -12.82 3.44
C TYR A 201 -4.89 -12.32 2.75
N VAL A 202 -4.32 -11.21 3.19
CA VAL A 202 -2.99 -10.75 2.73
C VAL A 202 -1.94 -11.86 2.94
N LYS A 203 -1.88 -12.45 4.14
CA LYS A 203 -0.96 -13.57 4.43
C LYS A 203 -1.19 -14.76 3.51
N ARG A 204 -2.45 -15.07 3.20
CA ARG A 204 -2.83 -16.13 2.27
C ARG A 204 -2.27 -15.85 0.86
N VAL A 205 -2.41 -14.63 0.35
CA VAL A 205 -1.84 -14.26 -0.95
C VAL A 205 -0.31 -14.32 -0.93
N LEU A 206 0.35 -13.89 0.15
CA LEU A 206 1.81 -14.00 0.26
C LEU A 206 2.30 -15.46 0.23
N LYS A 207 1.58 -16.38 0.91
CA LYS A 207 1.84 -17.81 0.85
C LYS A 207 1.73 -18.36 -0.58
N LEU A 208 0.67 -17.98 -1.30
CA LEU A 208 0.47 -18.34 -2.70
C LEU A 208 1.65 -17.89 -3.58
N LEU A 209 2.07 -16.65 -3.43
CA LEU A 209 3.19 -16.10 -4.19
C LEU A 209 4.54 -16.76 -3.87
N GLN A 210 4.71 -17.26 -2.64
CA GLN A 210 5.93 -17.92 -2.19
C GLN A 210 6.00 -19.39 -2.60
N TRP A 211 4.87 -20.05 -2.74
CA TRP A 211 4.73 -21.52 -2.84
C TRP A 211 5.67 -22.20 -3.86
N ARG A 212 5.86 -21.59 -5.04
CA ARG A 212 6.74 -22.15 -6.08
C ARG A 212 8.06 -21.37 -6.22
N CYS A 213 8.37 -20.52 -5.26
CA CYS A 213 9.59 -19.76 -5.16
C CYS A 213 10.34 -20.16 -3.88
N PRO A 214 11.71 -20.14 -3.85
CA PRO A 214 12.42 -20.39 -2.62
C PRO A 214 11.98 -19.39 -1.54
N PRO A 215 11.84 -19.86 -0.29
CA PRO A 215 11.50 -18.95 0.80
C PRO A 215 12.57 -17.88 0.93
N ARG A 216 12.14 -16.62 0.90
CA ARG A 216 12.96 -15.43 1.13
C ARG A 216 12.26 -14.59 2.18
N ARG A 217 12.99 -13.74 2.90
CA ARG A 217 12.40 -12.84 3.89
C ARG A 217 11.59 -11.75 3.19
N TRP A 218 10.33 -11.60 3.57
CA TRP A 218 9.45 -10.59 2.99
C TRP A 218 9.81 -9.19 3.46
N ARG A 219 9.91 -8.27 2.49
CA ARG A 219 9.97 -6.82 2.68
C ARG A 219 8.65 -6.23 2.17
N LEU A 220 7.76 -5.93 3.09
CA LEU A 220 6.42 -5.42 2.79
C LEU A 220 6.36 -3.92 3.12
N LYS A 221 5.40 -3.23 2.53
CA LYS A 221 5.15 -1.83 2.85
C LYS A 221 3.69 -1.46 2.59
N ASN A 222 3.11 -0.69 3.50
CA ASN A 222 1.90 0.09 3.26
C ASN A 222 1.76 1.15 4.37
N PRO A 223 1.68 2.44 4.04
CA PRO A 223 1.47 3.49 5.05
C PRO A 223 0.25 3.24 5.93
N SER A 224 -0.87 2.78 5.36
CA SER A 224 -2.12 2.57 6.09
C SER A 224 -2.07 1.54 7.21
N HIS A 225 -1.02 0.73 7.29
CA HIS A 225 -0.84 -0.24 8.37
C HIS A 225 -0.84 0.42 9.77
N ILE A 226 -0.47 1.70 9.88
CA ILE A 226 -0.52 2.41 11.17
C ILE A 226 -1.94 2.56 11.73
N VAL A 227 -2.95 2.63 10.87
CA VAL A 227 -4.35 2.73 11.27
C VAL A 227 -4.84 1.41 11.86
N PHE A 228 -4.25 0.30 11.45
CA PHE A 228 -4.71 -1.07 11.73
C PHE A 228 -3.62 -1.94 12.37
N ILE A 229 -2.67 -1.31 13.08
CA ILE A 229 -1.47 -1.96 13.61
C ILE A 229 -1.77 -3.16 14.50
N ASP A 230 -2.80 -3.10 15.34
CA ASP A 230 -3.20 -4.20 16.22
C ASP A 230 -3.61 -5.45 15.43
N ALA A 231 -4.39 -5.27 14.37
CA ALA A 231 -4.82 -6.37 13.50
C ALA A 231 -3.65 -6.95 12.70
N LEU A 232 -2.75 -6.09 12.20
CA LEU A 232 -1.52 -6.50 11.53
C LEU A 232 -0.64 -7.33 12.45
N ALA A 233 -0.34 -6.84 13.66
CA ALA A 233 0.52 -7.51 14.63
C ALA A 233 -0.07 -8.84 15.11
N LYS A 234 -1.40 -8.94 15.22
CA LYS A 234 -2.09 -10.20 15.56
C LYS A 234 -1.88 -11.28 14.51
N VAL A 235 -1.80 -10.92 13.22
CA VAL A 235 -1.62 -11.89 12.11
C VAL A 235 -0.15 -12.17 11.83
N PHE A 236 0.73 -11.20 12.07
CA PHE A 236 2.18 -11.30 11.92
C PHE A 236 2.88 -10.99 13.26
N PRO A 237 2.78 -11.89 14.25
CA PRO A 237 3.26 -11.63 15.61
C PRO A 237 4.79 -11.47 15.69
N ASP A 238 5.52 -12.04 14.76
CA ASP A 238 6.97 -12.00 14.63
C ASP A 238 7.47 -10.89 13.67
N ALA A 239 6.57 -10.08 13.10
CA ALA A 239 6.94 -8.98 12.22
C ALA A 239 7.81 -7.93 12.94
N ARG A 240 8.77 -7.40 12.21
CA ARG A 240 9.48 -6.18 12.57
C ARG A 240 9.07 -5.05 11.64
N TYR A 241 9.24 -3.81 12.10
CA TYR A 241 8.72 -2.66 11.39
C TYR A 241 9.83 -1.64 11.14
N TRP A 242 9.79 -0.98 9.98
CA TRP A 242 10.52 0.25 9.78
C TRP A 242 9.55 1.39 9.53
N MET A 243 9.90 2.58 9.99
CA MET A 243 9.09 3.76 9.90
C MET A 243 9.92 4.96 9.48
N THR A 244 9.45 5.68 8.47
CA THR A 244 10.11 6.91 8.01
C THR A 244 9.39 8.14 8.55
N HIS A 245 10.16 9.13 9.01
CA HIS A 245 9.66 10.36 9.64
C HIS A 245 9.99 11.59 8.80
N ARG A 246 9.00 12.47 8.67
CA ARG A 246 9.15 13.74 7.96
C ARG A 246 8.14 14.75 8.51
N ASP A 247 8.42 16.06 8.35
CA ASP A 247 7.51 17.14 8.75
C ASP A 247 6.13 17.00 8.10
N VAL A 248 5.10 16.98 8.93
CA VAL A 248 3.70 16.78 8.52
C VAL A 248 3.20 17.89 7.59
N ALA A 249 3.73 19.11 7.73
CA ALA A 249 3.41 20.22 6.84
C ALA A 249 3.87 19.99 5.39
N SER A 250 4.84 19.08 5.18
CA SER A 250 5.23 18.60 3.85
C SER A 250 4.48 17.34 3.44
N VAL A 251 4.10 16.51 4.40
CA VAL A 251 3.53 15.18 4.17
C VAL A 251 2.05 15.24 3.82
N ILE A 252 1.25 15.89 4.67
CA ILE A 252 -0.22 15.86 4.56
C ILE A 252 -0.71 16.53 3.26
N PRO A 253 -0.25 17.73 2.90
CA PRO A 253 -0.68 18.34 1.64
C PRO A 253 -0.25 17.52 0.41
N SER A 254 0.95 16.92 0.45
CA SER A 254 1.41 16.05 -0.64
C SER A 254 0.59 14.76 -0.76
N ALA A 255 0.08 14.24 0.34
CA ALA A 255 -0.81 13.09 0.32
C ALA A 255 -2.21 13.48 -0.20
N ALA A 256 -2.75 14.62 0.23
CA ALA A 256 -4.02 15.15 -0.26
C ALA A 256 -4.01 15.40 -1.77
N ASP A 257 -2.90 15.95 -2.29
CA ASP A 257 -2.75 16.18 -3.72
C ASP A 257 -2.57 14.86 -4.52
N LEU A 258 -1.92 13.85 -3.97
CA LEU A 258 -1.91 12.51 -4.57
C LEU A 258 -3.32 11.93 -4.65
N TYR A 259 -4.12 12.05 -3.58
CA TYR A 259 -5.51 11.59 -3.59
C TYR A 259 -6.35 12.37 -4.59
N PHE A 260 -6.10 13.69 -4.74
CA PHE A 260 -6.77 14.50 -5.76
C PHE A 260 -6.51 13.97 -7.17
N GLU A 261 -5.27 13.68 -7.53
CA GLU A 261 -4.94 13.09 -8.84
C GLU A 261 -5.61 11.73 -9.07
N LEU A 262 -5.61 10.88 -8.03
CA LEU A 262 -6.20 9.54 -8.11
C LEU A 262 -7.73 9.59 -8.24
N VAL A 263 -8.41 10.39 -7.42
CA VAL A 263 -9.88 10.55 -7.45
C VAL A 263 -10.33 11.24 -8.74
N SER A 264 -9.54 12.19 -9.27
CA SER A 264 -9.84 12.88 -10.54
C SER A 264 -9.85 11.94 -11.76
N ALA A 265 -9.27 10.74 -11.64
CA ALA A 265 -9.41 9.71 -12.67
C ALA A 265 -10.84 9.10 -12.73
N PHE A 266 -11.63 9.29 -11.68
CA PHE A 266 -12.96 8.71 -11.53
C PHE A 266 -14.07 9.76 -11.39
N SER A 267 -13.72 11.03 -11.06
CA SER A 267 -14.71 12.09 -10.79
C SER A 267 -14.26 13.40 -11.41
N ASP A 268 -15.22 14.13 -11.99
CA ASP A 268 -15.02 15.51 -12.47
C ASP A 268 -15.34 16.54 -11.37
N ASP A 269 -15.88 16.10 -10.21
CA ASP A 269 -16.30 16.93 -9.07
C ASP A 269 -15.56 16.48 -7.80
N VAL A 270 -14.29 16.90 -7.65
CA VAL A 270 -13.45 16.54 -6.51
C VAL A 270 -13.35 17.67 -5.49
N ASP A 271 -13.79 17.41 -4.29
CA ASP A 271 -13.69 18.32 -3.14
C ASP A 271 -12.30 18.24 -2.51
N LYS A 272 -11.42 19.19 -2.84
CA LYS A 272 -10.06 19.25 -2.30
C LYS A 272 -10.04 19.45 -0.78
N ALA A 273 -10.97 20.22 -0.22
CA ALA A 273 -11.01 20.44 1.23
C ALA A 273 -11.37 19.15 1.97
N TYR A 274 -12.31 18.37 1.43
CA TYR A 274 -12.59 17.02 1.92
C TYR A 274 -11.34 16.13 1.91
N LEU A 275 -10.57 16.14 0.83
CA LEU A 275 -9.34 15.34 0.72
C LEU A 275 -8.26 15.81 1.71
N GLY A 276 -8.17 17.11 1.98
CA GLY A 276 -7.31 17.68 3.00
C GLY A 276 -7.65 17.16 4.38
N GLU A 277 -8.91 17.24 4.79
CA GLU A 277 -9.35 16.74 6.11
C GLU A 277 -9.31 15.21 6.20
N LEU A 278 -9.70 14.49 5.15
CA LEU A 278 -9.58 13.02 5.10
C LEU A 278 -8.15 12.57 5.40
N ASN A 279 -7.17 13.16 4.74
CA ASN A 279 -5.77 12.81 4.96
C ASN A 279 -5.30 13.23 6.36
N THR A 280 -5.68 14.42 6.82
CA THR A 280 -5.30 14.90 8.15
C THR A 280 -5.83 13.99 9.24
N SER A 281 -7.14 13.72 9.25
CA SER A 281 -7.79 12.91 10.30
C SER A 281 -7.35 11.43 10.26
N THR A 282 -7.22 10.85 9.08
CA THR A 282 -6.79 9.45 8.93
C THR A 282 -5.36 9.23 9.43
N TRP A 283 -4.43 10.10 9.05
CA TRP A 283 -3.04 9.96 9.46
C TRP A 283 -2.82 10.34 10.92
N GLU A 284 -3.58 11.29 11.46
CA GLU A 284 -3.59 11.56 12.91
C GLU A 284 -4.07 10.33 13.70
N LEU A 285 -5.21 9.76 13.32
CA LEU A 285 -5.74 8.54 13.95
C LEU A 285 -4.72 7.40 13.91
N GLY A 286 -4.15 7.16 12.74
CA GLY A 286 -3.15 6.10 12.55
C GLY A 286 -1.92 6.31 13.42
N MET A 287 -1.42 7.55 13.50
CA MET A 287 -0.24 7.87 14.29
C MET A 287 -0.50 7.75 15.80
N ARG A 288 -1.68 8.15 16.27
CA ARG A 288 -2.07 7.96 17.68
C ARG A 288 -2.18 6.47 18.04
N ARG A 289 -2.79 5.66 17.18
CA ARG A 289 -2.86 4.20 17.38
C ARG A 289 -1.48 3.55 17.39
N LEU A 290 -0.62 3.93 16.45
CA LEU A 290 0.73 3.41 16.38
C LEU A 290 1.56 3.73 17.62
N ILE A 291 1.49 4.98 18.11
CA ILE A 291 2.21 5.38 19.34
C ILE A 291 1.69 4.58 20.52
N ALA A 292 0.37 4.46 20.69
CA ALA A 292 -0.22 3.66 21.76
C ALA A 292 0.20 2.19 21.68
N PHE A 293 0.25 1.61 20.49
CA PHE A 293 0.75 0.25 20.27
C PHE A 293 2.22 0.10 20.67
N ARG A 294 3.09 1.04 20.28
CA ARG A 294 4.51 1.02 20.66
C ARG A 294 4.69 1.16 22.18
N ASP A 295 3.94 2.06 22.80
CA ASP A 295 4.01 2.32 24.24
C ASP A 295 3.44 1.16 25.08
N SER A 296 2.67 0.24 24.50
CA SER A 296 2.17 -0.97 25.16
C SER A 296 3.21 -2.11 25.29
N GLY A 297 4.44 -1.90 24.81
CA GLY A 297 5.55 -2.85 24.94
C GLY A 297 6.17 -3.31 23.62
N ASP A 298 5.66 -2.85 22.50
CA ASP A 298 6.10 -3.27 21.15
C ASP A 298 7.17 -2.35 20.53
N ASP A 299 7.67 -1.33 21.24
CA ASP A 299 8.61 -0.33 20.70
C ASP A 299 9.89 -0.94 20.12
N ALA A 300 10.42 -2.00 20.75
CA ALA A 300 11.61 -2.70 20.30
C ALA A 300 11.48 -3.39 18.93
N ARG A 301 10.28 -3.51 18.41
CA ARG A 301 10.01 -4.06 17.06
C ARG A 301 10.17 -3.04 15.93
N PHE A 302 10.40 -1.75 16.26
CA PHE A 302 10.44 -0.65 15.31
C PHE A 302 11.83 -0.10 15.09
N PHE A 303 12.14 0.21 13.84
CA PHE A 303 13.33 0.93 13.42
C PHE A 303 12.92 2.25 12.77
N ASP A 304 13.28 3.36 13.42
CA ASP A 304 12.92 4.71 13.00
C ASP A 304 13.96 5.32 12.06
N ILE A 305 13.51 5.95 10.99
CA ILE A 305 14.35 6.53 9.93
C ILE A 305 13.88 7.95 9.65
N HIS A 306 14.76 8.93 9.86
CA HIS A 306 14.47 10.32 9.51
C HIS A 306 14.76 10.60 8.03
N PHE A 307 13.85 11.33 7.39
CA PHE A 307 13.88 11.58 5.94
C PHE A 307 15.16 12.27 5.48
N GLU A 308 15.57 13.38 6.12
CA GLU A 308 16.71 14.18 5.71
C GLU A 308 18.04 13.40 5.79
N PRO A 309 18.39 12.73 6.91
CA PRO A 309 19.57 11.86 6.96
C PRO A 309 19.53 10.74 5.91
N PHE A 310 18.38 10.11 5.70
CA PHE A 310 18.22 9.06 4.71
C PHE A 310 18.45 9.58 3.27
N GLN A 311 17.94 10.77 2.95
CA GLN A 311 18.17 11.38 1.64
C GLN A 311 19.65 11.72 1.42
N LYS A 312 20.35 12.18 2.46
CA LYS A 312 21.76 12.55 2.40
C LYS A 312 22.65 11.34 2.17
N ASP A 313 22.57 10.35 3.06
CA ASP A 313 23.31 9.09 2.94
C ASP A 313 22.52 7.94 3.57
N PRO A 314 21.89 7.04 2.77
CA PRO A 314 21.13 5.93 3.27
C PRO A 314 21.98 4.78 3.83
N PHE A 315 23.24 4.62 3.42
CA PHE A 315 24.00 3.39 3.68
C PHE A 315 24.33 3.16 5.15
N PRO A 316 24.72 4.16 5.96
CA PRO A 316 24.86 3.98 7.40
C PRO A 316 23.53 3.60 8.10
N ILE A 317 22.41 4.08 7.56
CA ILE A 317 21.07 3.76 8.08
C ILE A 317 20.70 2.33 7.71
N LEU A 318 20.94 1.92 6.47
CA LEU A 318 20.72 0.55 6.00
C LEU A 318 21.56 -0.45 6.81
N GLN A 319 22.85 -0.16 7.05
CA GLN A 319 23.67 -1.01 7.92
C GLN A 319 23.00 -1.24 9.28
N ARG A 320 22.58 -0.16 9.97
CA ARG A 320 21.89 -0.27 11.26
C ARG A 320 20.55 -0.99 11.17
N LEU A 321 19.83 -0.87 10.06
CA LEU A 321 18.58 -1.60 9.83
C LEU A 321 18.86 -3.11 9.72
N TYR A 322 19.89 -3.52 8.99
CA TYR A 322 20.31 -4.93 8.91
C TYR A 322 20.79 -5.46 10.25
N ASP A 323 21.58 -4.67 11.01
CA ASP A 323 21.99 -5.00 12.36
C ASP A 323 20.78 -5.20 13.29
N PHE A 324 19.78 -4.30 13.21
CA PHE A 324 18.53 -4.41 13.95
C PHE A 324 17.75 -5.69 13.60
N LEU A 325 17.79 -6.13 12.34
CA LEU A 325 17.16 -7.37 11.90
C LEU A 325 17.95 -8.63 12.30
N GLY A 326 19.23 -8.48 12.67
CA GLY A 326 20.16 -9.60 12.85
C GLY A 326 20.49 -10.27 11.51
N GLU A 327 20.52 -9.50 10.43
CA GLU A 327 20.80 -9.94 9.06
C GLU A 327 22.12 -9.36 8.56
N GLU A 328 22.81 -10.07 7.68
CA GLU A 328 24.04 -9.57 7.05
C GLU A 328 23.69 -8.56 5.94
N PHE A 329 24.28 -7.38 6.00
CA PHE A 329 24.26 -6.42 4.90
C PHE A 329 25.42 -6.74 3.94
N THR A 330 25.19 -7.64 3.01
CA THR A 330 26.23 -8.17 2.11
C THR A 330 26.78 -7.12 1.15
N ALA A 331 28.02 -7.32 0.70
CA ALA A 331 28.64 -6.45 -0.31
C ALA A 331 27.83 -6.45 -1.64
N GLU A 332 27.21 -7.59 -2.01
CA GLU A 332 26.37 -7.69 -3.19
C GLU A 332 25.10 -6.82 -3.04
N ALA A 333 24.37 -6.96 -1.92
CA ALA A 333 23.18 -6.16 -1.65
C ALA A 333 23.52 -4.65 -1.68
N ARG A 334 24.62 -4.26 -1.03
CA ARG A 334 25.10 -2.88 -1.05
C ARG A 334 25.38 -2.37 -2.44
N THR A 335 26.13 -3.11 -3.26
CA THR A 335 26.48 -2.72 -4.63
C THR A 335 25.23 -2.54 -5.49
N ARG A 336 24.24 -3.43 -5.38
CA ARG A 336 22.98 -3.32 -6.10
C ARG A 336 22.17 -2.10 -5.66
N MET A 337 22.09 -1.83 -4.36
CA MET A 337 21.41 -0.65 -3.82
C MET A 337 22.10 0.67 -4.26
N GLU A 338 23.44 0.68 -4.32
CA GLU A 338 24.21 1.83 -4.85
C GLU A 338 23.89 2.07 -6.34
N ALA A 339 23.82 1.00 -7.14
CA ALA A 339 23.43 1.06 -8.55
C ALA A 339 21.99 1.59 -8.68
N TRP A 340 21.05 1.01 -7.96
CA TRP A 340 19.64 1.44 -7.98
C TRP A 340 19.49 2.93 -7.63
N ARG A 341 20.18 3.41 -6.57
CA ARG A 341 20.14 4.83 -6.17
C ARG A 341 20.68 5.77 -7.24
N ARG A 342 21.78 5.39 -7.92
CA ARG A 342 22.38 6.15 -9.01
C ARG A 342 21.41 6.22 -10.20
N ASP A 343 20.76 5.11 -10.53
CA ASP A 343 19.93 4.97 -11.72
C ASP A 343 18.49 5.48 -11.50
N THR A 344 18.12 5.77 -10.22
CA THR A 344 16.81 6.29 -9.82
C THR A 344 16.96 7.59 -8.99
N PRO A 345 17.49 8.67 -9.57
CA PRO A 345 17.65 9.92 -8.86
C PRO A 345 16.27 10.52 -8.51
N ARG A 346 16.19 11.18 -7.35
CA ARG A 346 14.93 11.75 -6.80
C ARG A 346 14.18 12.63 -7.81
N GLU A 347 14.91 13.40 -8.61
CA GLU A 347 14.35 14.35 -9.57
C GLU A 347 14.10 13.76 -10.96
N MET A 348 14.31 12.46 -11.15
CA MET A 348 14.17 11.76 -12.43
C MET A 348 12.84 12.04 -13.13
N HIS A 349 11.79 12.26 -12.37
CA HIS A 349 10.42 12.50 -12.87
C HIS A 349 9.92 13.92 -12.61
N GLY A 350 10.81 14.84 -12.20
CA GLY A 350 10.48 16.24 -11.90
C GLY A 350 10.03 16.49 -10.46
N SER A 351 9.82 17.77 -10.13
CA SER A 351 9.30 18.19 -8.82
C SER A 351 7.81 18.49 -8.93
N HIS A 352 7.05 17.89 -8.02
CA HIS A 352 5.63 18.14 -7.90
C HIS A 352 5.37 19.37 -7.02
N ARG A 353 4.53 20.29 -7.49
CA ARG A 353 4.13 21.50 -6.74
C ARG A 353 2.64 21.45 -6.43
N TYR A 354 2.29 21.77 -5.22
CA TYR A 354 0.92 21.93 -4.71
C TYR A 354 0.88 23.10 -3.74
N ASP A 355 -0.29 23.71 -3.57
CA ASP A 355 -0.54 24.71 -2.53
C ASP A 355 -1.39 24.05 -1.42
N PRO A 356 -0.91 23.99 -0.17
CA PRO A 356 -1.70 23.48 0.95
C PRO A 356 -3.06 24.17 1.10
N ALA A 357 -3.15 25.47 0.80
CA ALA A 357 -4.38 26.24 0.88
C ALA A 357 -5.48 25.73 -0.05
N ASP A 358 -5.12 25.15 -1.21
CA ASP A 358 -6.09 24.51 -2.11
C ASP A 358 -6.89 23.39 -1.44
N PHE A 359 -6.30 22.74 -0.44
CA PHE A 359 -6.87 21.63 0.34
C PHE A 359 -7.42 22.09 1.70
N GLY A 360 -7.54 23.40 1.92
CA GLY A 360 -7.94 23.96 3.22
C GLY A 360 -6.95 23.69 4.35
N LEU A 361 -5.67 23.46 4.02
CA LEU A 361 -4.62 23.09 4.97
C LEU A 361 -3.73 24.28 5.28
N ASP A 362 -3.47 24.50 6.58
CA ASP A 362 -2.49 25.46 7.09
C ASP A 362 -1.29 24.71 7.70
N PRO A 363 -0.06 24.95 7.25
CA PRO A 363 1.14 24.27 7.77
C PRO A 363 1.34 24.43 9.29
N ALA A 364 1.01 25.59 9.87
CA ALA A 364 1.15 25.82 11.31
C ALA A 364 0.10 25.02 12.11
N VAL A 365 -1.14 24.99 11.64
CA VAL A 365 -2.23 24.20 12.23
C VAL A 365 -1.90 22.70 12.16
N LEU A 366 -1.36 22.23 11.03
CA LEU A 366 -0.95 20.82 10.91
C LEU A 366 0.15 20.46 11.90
N ARG A 367 1.18 21.29 12.04
CA ARG A 367 2.26 21.04 13.02
C ARG A 367 1.74 21.02 14.45
N GLU A 368 0.82 21.91 14.79
CA GLU A 368 0.18 21.92 16.11
C GLU A 368 -0.65 20.66 16.36
N ARG A 369 -1.49 20.25 15.39
CA ARG A 369 -2.32 19.04 15.46
C ARG A 369 -1.48 17.75 15.60
N PHE A 370 -0.30 17.72 14.98
CA PHE A 370 0.63 16.58 15.03
C PHE A 370 1.82 16.80 15.99
N ARG A 371 1.76 17.76 16.90
CA ARG A 371 2.84 18.03 17.85
C ARG A 371 3.25 16.77 18.61
N PHE A 372 2.29 15.97 19.06
CA PHE A 372 2.51 14.68 19.74
C PHE A 372 3.40 13.72 18.97
N TYR A 373 3.28 13.69 17.63
CA TYR A 373 4.12 12.90 16.75
C TYR A 373 5.52 13.49 16.64
N SER A 374 5.60 14.78 16.37
CA SER A 374 6.89 15.46 16.18
C SER A 374 7.75 15.41 17.43
N GLU A 375 7.15 15.55 18.62
CA GLU A 375 7.84 15.43 19.91
C GLU A 375 8.26 13.98 20.19
N ARG A 376 7.39 12.99 19.97
CA ARG A 376 7.68 11.56 20.23
C ARG A 376 8.86 11.04 19.40
N PHE A 377 8.97 11.50 18.16
CA PHE A 377 9.99 11.00 17.21
C PHE A 377 11.07 12.03 16.87
N ASN A 378 11.13 13.18 17.52
CA ASN A 378 12.08 14.26 17.26
C ASN A 378 12.11 14.67 15.77
N VAL A 379 10.93 14.87 15.16
CA VAL A 379 10.81 15.22 13.75
C VAL A 379 11.18 16.69 13.55
N LEU A 380 12.20 16.94 12.76
CA LEU A 380 12.63 18.30 12.44
C LEU A 380 11.63 18.99 11.51
N VAL A 381 11.38 20.27 11.79
CA VAL A 381 10.60 21.13 10.91
C VAL A 381 11.43 21.41 9.65
N ALA A 382 10.85 21.16 8.48
CA ALA A 382 11.49 21.53 7.23
C ALA A 382 11.59 23.08 7.13
N THR A 383 12.80 23.59 6.95
CA THR A 383 13.09 25.02 6.74
C THR A 383 12.80 25.44 5.31
#